data_45e26e4170a6b048bf1a974446e42dfc
#
_entry.id   45e26e4170a6b048bf1a974446e42dfc
#
_cell.length_a   1.000
_cell.length_b   1.000
_cell.length_c   1.000
_cell.angle_alpha   90.00
_cell.angle_beta   90.00
_cell.angle_gamma   90.00
#
_symmetry.space_group_name_H-M   'P 1'
#
loop_
_entity.id
_entity.type
_entity.pdbx_description
1 polymer ?
#
loop_
_entity_poly.entity_id
_entity_poly.type
_entity_poly.pdbx_seq_one_letter_code
_entity_poly.pdbx_strand_id
1 'polypeptide(L)'
;MTRAPAPFPLERLADIPERPEDFRLLERIPLTREPQSWPLELSPMVGDEQPMVLLDTETTGLSADDESIIELGMVKVLYSPSAQRIVSIVDVISLYEDPGKPIPELITELTGITDDMVQGQRIDDALVASWLSDDPLVVAHNAQFDRPFFEMRFAALGHLSWACSASGIDWKALGFESRKLEYLLLRLGWFYEGHRAATDCLAMAWLFHLLPESVANLLSEADRRTVLVRAFGAPFDVKDYLKERGYRWHDGVKGANKHWWREISEDELPQEQTYLDDLYHRGSEHAHYDYKDARNRFKAL
;
A
#
# COMPACT_ATOMS: atom_id res chain seq x y z
N MET A 1 -1.04 24.85 -0.31
CA MET A 1 -1.45 25.21 1.09
C MET A 1 -2.70 24.41 1.45
N THR A 2 -2.56 23.35 2.20
CA THR A 2 -3.71 22.71 2.87
C THR A 2 -4.17 23.66 3.97
N ARG A 3 -5.39 24.17 3.86
CA ARG A 3 -5.97 25.04 4.87
C ARG A 3 -6.16 24.23 6.16
N ALA A 4 -5.57 24.67 7.27
CA ALA A 4 -5.81 24.06 8.57
C ALA A 4 -7.33 23.99 8.83
N PRO A 5 -7.87 22.86 9.33
CA PRO A 5 -9.28 22.75 9.64
C PRO A 5 -9.67 23.82 10.66
N ALA A 6 -10.85 24.41 10.48
CA ALA A 6 -11.38 25.34 11.46
C ALA A 6 -11.57 24.63 12.81
N PRO A 7 -11.26 25.28 13.95
CA PRO A 7 -11.50 24.67 15.25
C PRO A 7 -13.01 24.41 15.43
N PHE A 8 -13.35 23.39 16.19
CA PHE A 8 -14.74 23.07 16.49
C PHE A 8 -15.39 24.26 17.25
N PRO A 9 -16.54 24.78 16.78
CA PRO A 9 -17.22 25.90 17.44
C PRO A 9 -17.90 25.39 18.72
N LEU A 10 -17.24 25.55 19.87
CA LEU A 10 -17.68 25.03 21.17
C LEU A 10 -19.08 25.53 21.58
N GLU A 11 -19.47 26.74 21.13
CA GLU A 11 -20.79 27.30 21.33
C GLU A 11 -21.92 26.47 20.69
N ARG A 12 -21.61 25.65 19.71
CA ARG A 12 -22.58 24.78 19.03
C ARG A 12 -22.74 23.39 19.67
N LEU A 13 -22.03 23.09 20.75
CA LEU A 13 -22.16 21.82 21.45
C LEU A 13 -23.62 21.52 21.89
N ALA A 14 -24.36 22.58 22.28
CA ALA A 14 -25.77 22.43 22.68
C ALA A 14 -26.69 22.00 21.52
N ASP A 15 -26.33 22.28 20.27
CA ASP A 15 -27.11 21.91 19.08
C ASP A 15 -27.07 20.41 18.80
N ILE A 16 -25.99 19.73 19.23
CA ILE A 16 -25.74 18.31 18.88
C ILE A 16 -26.82 17.37 19.44
N PRO A 17 -27.19 17.46 20.74
CA PRO A 17 -28.29 16.62 21.30
C PRO A 17 -29.63 16.89 20.65
N GLU A 18 -29.87 18.10 20.14
CA GLU A 18 -31.16 18.48 19.53
C GLU A 18 -31.28 17.99 18.08
N ARG A 19 -30.16 17.89 17.37
CA ARG A 19 -30.11 17.49 15.94
C ARG A 19 -28.90 16.59 15.65
N PRO A 20 -28.79 15.41 16.28
CA PRO A 20 -27.59 14.57 16.18
C PRO A 20 -27.30 14.07 14.74
N GLU A 21 -28.31 13.97 13.90
CA GLU A 21 -28.20 13.57 12.50
C GLU A 21 -27.47 14.61 11.62
N ASP A 22 -27.48 15.90 12.02
CA ASP A 22 -26.84 17.01 11.31
C ASP A 22 -25.32 17.08 11.59
N PHE A 23 -24.83 16.31 12.55
CA PHE A 23 -23.44 16.36 12.99
C PHE A 23 -22.69 15.05 12.72
N ARG A 24 -21.39 15.17 12.50
CA ARG A 24 -20.45 14.04 12.51
C ARG A 24 -19.27 14.43 13.37
N LEU A 25 -19.04 13.69 14.44
CA LEU A 25 -17.86 13.85 15.30
C LEU A 25 -16.72 13.00 14.71
N LEU A 26 -15.57 13.63 14.54
CA LEU A 26 -14.33 12.95 14.22
C LEU A 26 -13.40 13.00 15.42
N GLU A 27 -12.83 11.88 15.77
CA GLU A 27 -11.85 11.78 16.84
C GLU A 27 -10.46 11.56 16.24
N ARG A 28 -9.42 12.19 16.82
CA ARG A 28 -8.04 11.91 16.41
C ARG A 28 -7.70 10.48 16.78
N ILE A 29 -7.06 9.73 15.87
CA ILE A 29 -6.61 8.36 16.17
C ILE A 29 -5.72 8.38 17.42
N PRO A 30 -5.96 7.49 18.41
CA PRO A 30 -5.25 7.55 19.69
C PRO A 30 -3.74 7.33 19.56
N LEU A 31 -3.31 6.55 18.56
CA LEU A 31 -1.91 6.19 18.34
C LEU A 31 -1.00 7.38 17.97
N THR A 32 -1.57 8.54 17.57
CA THR A 32 -0.81 9.74 17.17
C THR A 32 -0.93 10.91 18.14
N ARG A 33 -1.64 10.75 19.27
CA ARG A 33 -1.91 11.86 20.21
C ARG A 33 -0.73 12.24 21.07
N GLU A 34 -0.01 11.24 21.61
CA GLU A 34 1.09 11.42 22.56
C GLU A 34 2.14 10.33 22.36
N PRO A 35 3.34 10.49 22.90
CA PRO A 35 4.33 9.43 22.88
C PRO A 35 3.73 8.16 23.51
N GLN A 36 3.57 7.13 22.70
CA GLN A 36 3.09 5.83 23.15
C GLN A 36 4.26 5.01 23.69
N SER A 37 3.95 4.09 24.60
CA SER A 37 4.90 3.06 25.00
C SER A 37 4.64 1.79 24.19
N TRP A 38 5.67 1.27 23.57
CA TRP A 38 5.59 0.02 22.82
C TRP A 38 6.19 -1.12 23.66
N PRO A 39 5.67 -2.36 23.59
CA PRO A 39 4.52 -2.77 22.75
C PRO A 39 3.18 -2.31 23.31
N LEU A 40 2.18 -2.16 22.41
CA LEU A 40 0.79 -1.85 22.74
C LEU A 40 -0.13 -2.97 22.27
N GLU A 41 -0.86 -3.59 23.18
CA GLU A 41 -1.87 -4.59 22.85
C GLU A 41 -3.16 -3.91 22.36
N LEU A 42 -3.63 -4.33 21.18
CA LEU A 42 -4.87 -3.86 20.56
C LEU A 42 -6.00 -4.89 20.68
N SER A 43 -5.64 -6.16 20.80
CA SER A 43 -6.57 -7.30 20.91
C SER A 43 -5.90 -8.43 21.70
N PRO A 44 -6.66 -9.32 22.34
CA PRO A 44 -6.08 -10.46 23.07
C PRO A 44 -5.23 -11.36 22.16
N MET A 45 -4.10 -11.85 22.69
CA MET A 45 -3.24 -12.83 22.03
C MET A 45 -4.00 -14.14 21.80
N VAL A 46 -3.69 -14.80 20.68
CA VAL A 46 -4.32 -16.06 20.25
C VAL A 46 -3.32 -17.22 20.32
N GLY A 47 -2.02 -16.94 20.12
CA GLY A 47 -0.93 -17.92 20.18
C GLY A 47 -0.40 -18.36 18.81
N ASP A 48 -0.89 -17.76 17.72
CA ASP A 48 -0.44 -18.00 16.34
C ASP A 48 0.11 -16.73 15.65
N GLU A 49 0.42 -15.70 16.45
CA GLU A 49 0.81 -14.40 15.94
C GLU A 49 2.05 -14.46 15.06
N GLN A 50 1.95 -13.72 13.94
CA GLN A 50 3.03 -13.54 12.98
C GLN A 50 3.38 -12.06 12.82
N PRO A 51 4.65 -11.73 12.48
CA PRO A 51 5.06 -10.36 12.25
C PRO A 51 4.55 -9.83 10.90
N MET A 52 4.12 -8.58 10.91
CA MET A 52 3.85 -7.76 9.73
C MET A 52 4.49 -6.40 9.95
N VAL A 53 5.02 -5.79 8.89
CA VAL A 53 5.57 -4.44 8.94
C VAL A 53 4.75 -3.55 8.02
N LEU A 54 4.08 -2.56 8.62
CA LEU A 54 3.45 -1.48 7.88
C LEU A 54 4.54 -0.47 7.54
N LEU A 55 4.62 -0.09 6.26
CA LEU A 55 5.68 0.75 5.74
C LEU A 55 5.10 1.87 4.88
N ASP A 56 5.68 3.05 5.00
CA ASP A 56 5.37 4.22 4.17
C ASP A 56 6.64 5.02 3.93
N THR A 57 6.69 5.75 2.81
CA THR A 57 7.85 6.57 2.42
C THR A 57 7.42 7.96 2.00
N GLU A 58 8.06 8.99 2.58
CA GLU A 58 8.06 10.32 2.00
C GLU A 58 9.28 10.47 1.09
N THR A 59 9.08 11.11 -0.06
CA THR A 59 10.08 11.17 -1.11
C THR A 59 10.19 12.57 -1.71
N THR A 60 11.28 12.86 -2.42
CA THR A 60 11.47 14.13 -3.14
C THR A 60 10.59 14.27 -4.39
N GLY A 61 9.88 13.21 -4.80
CA GLY A 61 8.98 13.23 -5.97
C GLY A 61 8.40 11.85 -6.27
N LEU A 62 7.94 11.62 -7.51
CA LEU A 62 7.10 10.47 -7.83
C LEU A 62 7.83 9.28 -8.49
N SER A 63 9.06 9.46 -8.96
CA SER A 63 9.81 8.44 -9.73
C SER A 63 11.00 7.94 -8.93
N ALA A 64 11.03 6.66 -8.59
CA ALA A 64 12.16 6.07 -7.86
C ALA A 64 13.48 6.08 -8.65
N ASP A 65 13.44 6.23 -9.99
CA ASP A 65 14.63 6.33 -10.83
C ASP A 65 15.35 7.69 -10.67
N ASP A 66 14.62 8.76 -10.34
CA ASP A 66 15.13 10.14 -10.33
C ASP A 66 15.08 10.78 -8.93
N GLU A 67 14.30 10.22 -8.02
CA GLU A 67 13.97 10.80 -6.74
C GLU A 67 14.39 9.89 -5.58
N SER A 68 14.39 10.43 -4.35
CA SER A 68 14.94 9.75 -3.19
C SER A 68 13.96 9.75 -2.01
N ILE A 69 14.07 8.75 -1.14
CA ILE A 69 13.40 8.74 0.17
C ILE A 69 13.98 9.87 1.01
N ILE A 70 13.11 10.60 1.72
CA ILE A 70 13.46 11.60 2.73
C ILE A 70 12.97 11.22 4.13
N GLU A 71 11.91 10.38 4.24
CA GLU A 71 11.48 9.75 5.48
C GLU A 71 11.07 8.30 5.18
N LEU A 72 11.50 7.37 6.02
CA LEU A 72 11.02 5.99 6.06
C LEU A 72 10.31 5.77 7.39
N GLY A 73 9.01 5.50 7.33
CA GLY A 73 8.20 5.08 8.47
C GLY A 73 7.99 3.59 8.47
N MET A 74 8.18 2.94 9.62
CA MET A 74 7.82 1.54 9.80
C MET A 74 7.13 1.31 11.14
N VAL A 75 6.06 0.53 11.13
CA VAL A 75 5.33 0.05 12.30
C VAL A 75 5.32 -1.47 12.27
N LYS A 76 6.01 -2.09 13.23
CA LYS A 76 5.99 -3.55 13.39
C LYS A 76 4.75 -3.94 14.21
N VAL A 77 3.92 -4.79 13.64
CA VAL A 77 2.73 -5.32 14.30
C VAL A 77 2.78 -6.84 14.36
N LEU A 78 2.06 -7.41 15.33
CA LEU A 78 1.71 -8.83 15.31
C LEU A 78 0.25 -8.96 14.88
N TYR A 79 0.01 -9.88 13.95
CA TYR A 79 -1.34 -10.25 13.54
C TYR A 79 -1.56 -11.76 13.75
N SER A 80 -2.80 -12.14 14.05
CA SER A 80 -3.19 -13.55 14.14
C SER A 80 -3.81 -13.99 12.81
N PRO A 81 -3.21 -14.97 12.09
CA PRO A 81 -3.80 -15.53 10.89
C PRO A 81 -5.16 -16.18 11.14
N SER A 82 -5.32 -16.93 12.25
CA SER A 82 -6.59 -17.61 12.56
C SER A 82 -7.70 -16.65 12.98
N ALA A 83 -7.36 -15.57 13.71
CA ALA A 83 -8.31 -14.54 14.12
C ALA A 83 -8.46 -13.42 13.07
N GLN A 84 -7.62 -13.41 12.04
CA GLN A 84 -7.61 -12.45 10.93
C GLN A 84 -7.63 -10.98 11.40
N ARG A 85 -6.80 -10.63 12.39
CA ARG A 85 -6.75 -9.29 12.98
C ARG A 85 -5.37 -8.91 13.47
N ILE A 86 -5.12 -7.61 13.59
CA ILE A 86 -3.96 -7.08 14.33
C ILE A 86 -4.17 -7.33 15.83
N VAL A 87 -3.13 -7.83 16.48
CA VAL A 87 -3.12 -8.14 17.91
C VAL A 87 -2.38 -7.07 18.69
N SER A 88 -1.20 -6.67 18.23
CA SER A 88 -0.40 -5.64 18.92
C SER A 88 0.45 -4.83 17.95
N ILE A 89 0.80 -3.62 18.36
CA ILE A 89 1.90 -2.84 17.80
C ILE A 89 3.13 -3.14 18.66
N VAL A 90 4.18 -3.65 18.02
CA VAL A 90 5.41 -4.06 18.72
C VAL A 90 6.35 -2.87 18.91
N ASP A 91 6.56 -2.11 17.82
CA ASP A 91 7.46 -0.96 17.81
C ASP A 91 7.19 -0.05 16.61
N VAL A 92 7.69 1.18 16.67
CA VAL A 92 7.50 2.23 15.66
C VAL A 92 8.81 2.96 15.44
N ILE A 93 9.21 3.15 14.18
CA ILE A 93 10.34 3.99 13.80
C ILE A 93 9.99 4.97 12.69
N SER A 94 10.62 6.14 12.76
CA SER A 94 10.64 7.15 11.71
C SER A 94 12.09 7.58 11.51
N LEU A 95 12.59 7.40 10.30
CA LEU A 95 13.99 7.60 9.95
C LEU A 95 14.11 8.56 8.79
N TYR A 96 14.97 9.58 8.93
CA TYR A 96 15.22 10.55 7.86
C TYR A 96 16.44 10.18 7.04
N GLU A 97 16.42 10.58 5.77
CA GLU A 97 17.55 10.49 4.83
C GLU A 97 17.78 11.83 4.15
N ASP A 98 19.03 12.29 4.11
CA ASP A 98 19.45 13.44 3.31
C ASP A 98 19.45 13.04 1.83
N PRO A 99 18.60 13.64 0.97
CA PRO A 99 18.57 13.32 -0.45
C PRO A 99 19.78 13.86 -1.22
N GLY A 100 20.68 14.62 -0.57
CA GLY A 100 21.84 15.27 -1.22
C GLY A 100 21.46 16.39 -2.21
N LYS A 101 20.21 16.81 -2.24
CA LYS A 101 19.66 17.89 -3.07
C LYS A 101 18.55 18.61 -2.30
N PRO A 102 18.22 19.87 -2.61
CA PRO A 102 17.11 20.57 -1.96
C PRO A 102 15.78 19.81 -2.16
N ILE A 103 14.98 19.74 -1.11
CA ILE A 103 13.63 19.20 -1.16
C ILE A 103 12.75 20.19 -1.93
N PRO A 104 11.98 19.75 -2.95
CA PRO A 104 11.05 20.63 -3.65
C PRO A 104 10.04 21.29 -2.69
N GLU A 105 9.77 22.59 -2.86
CA GLU A 105 8.88 23.36 -1.99
C GLU A 105 7.51 22.70 -1.82
N LEU A 106 6.95 22.15 -2.91
CA LEU A 106 5.69 21.41 -2.88
C LEU A 106 5.73 20.19 -1.93
N ILE A 107 6.85 19.48 -1.89
CA ILE A 107 7.04 18.34 -0.99
C ILE A 107 7.14 18.80 0.45
N THR A 108 7.90 19.87 0.72
CA THR A 108 7.95 20.48 2.06
C THR A 108 6.58 20.98 2.51
N GLU A 109 5.80 21.61 1.62
CA GLU A 109 4.42 22.04 1.94
C GLU A 109 3.49 20.85 2.25
N LEU A 110 3.69 19.71 1.59
CA LEU A 110 2.86 18.51 1.75
C LEU A 110 3.20 17.74 3.02
N THR A 111 4.50 17.47 3.23
CA THR A 111 5.00 16.57 4.28
C THR A 111 5.40 17.30 5.57
N GLY A 112 5.67 18.60 5.47
CA GLY A 112 6.28 19.40 6.54
C GLY A 112 7.77 19.09 6.75
N ILE A 113 8.40 18.24 5.92
CA ILE A 113 9.81 17.88 6.00
C ILE A 113 10.63 18.99 5.31
N THR A 114 11.61 19.53 6.02
CA THR A 114 12.49 20.59 5.53
C THR A 114 13.90 20.08 5.32
N ASP A 115 14.70 20.80 4.51
CA ASP A 115 16.12 20.49 4.31
C ASP A 115 16.88 20.39 5.64
N ASP A 116 16.59 21.29 6.61
CA ASP A 116 17.25 21.27 7.93
C ASP A 116 16.97 19.99 8.72
N MET A 117 15.81 19.38 8.55
CA MET A 117 15.43 18.14 9.24
C MET A 117 16.19 16.92 8.71
N VAL A 118 16.50 16.89 7.42
CA VAL A 118 17.14 15.76 6.76
C VAL A 118 18.65 15.94 6.59
N GLN A 119 19.17 17.16 6.70
CA GLN A 119 20.57 17.47 6.45
C GLN A 119 21.53 16.58 7.25
N GLY A 120 22.37 15.83 6.54
CA GLY A 120 23.34 14.91 7.11
C GLY A 120 22.74 13.66 7.77
N GLN A 121 21.42 13.47 7.71
CA GLN A 121 20.76 12.24 8.18
C GLN A 121 21.00 11.11 7.20
N ARG A 122 21.17 9.90 7.73
CA ARG A 122 21.27 8.69 6.93
C ARG A 122 20.53 7.56 7.63
N ILE A 123 19.65 6.91 6.91
CA ILE A 123 18.95 5.71 7.40
C ILE A 123 19.99 4.60 7.61
N ASP A 124 19.97 4.00 8.80
CA ASP A 124 20.84 2.88 9.14
C ASP A 124 20.36 1.57 8.48
N ASP A 125 21.10 1.11 7.49
CA ASP A 125 20.78 -0.11 6.73
C ASP A 125 20.73 -1.35 7.64
N ALA A 126 21.57 -1.43 8.70
CA ALA A 126 21.57 -2.55 9.62
C ALA A 126 20.32 -2.55 10.52
N LEU A 127 19.86 -1.37 10.93
CA LEU A 127 18.61 -1.23 11.67
C LEU A 127 17.41 -1.69 10.81
N VAL A 128 17.30 -1.20 9.58
CA VAL A 128 16.21 -1.60 8.65
C VAL A 128 16.26 -3.11 8.40
N ALA A 129 17.45 -3.67 8.13
CA ALA A 129 17.60 -5.12 7.94
C ALA A 129 17.20 -5.93 9.19
N SER A 130 17.51 -5.44 10.39
CA SER A 130 17.13 -6.11 11.64
C SER A 130 15.61 -6.13 11.87
N TRP A 131 14.92 -5.06 11.47
CA TRP A 131 13.46 -4.96 11.56
C TRP A 131 12.74 -5.96 10.65
N LEU A 132 13.38 -6.34 9.54
CA LEU A 132 12.83 -7.19 8.48
C LEU A 132 13.46 -8.61 8.46
N SER A 133 14.26 -8.95 9.47
CA SER A 133 15.01 -10.21 9.54
C SER A 133 14.14 -11.47 9.66
N ASP A 134 12.91 -11.31 10.20
CA ASP A 134 11.96 -12.42 10.37
C ASP A 134 11.14 -12.70 9.09
N ASP A 135 11.53 -12.15 7.94
CA ASP A 135 10.81 -12.22 6.64
C ASP A 135 9.31 -11.84 6.77
N PRO A 136 8.99 -10.71 7.43
CA PRO A 136 7.61 -10.31 7.66
C PRO A 136 6.90 -9.96 6.35
N LEU A 137 5.56 -10.03 6.34
CA LEU A 137 4.78 -9.39 5.28
C LEU A 137 4.91 -7.87 5.41
N VAL A 138 5.46 -7.22 4.39
CA VAL A 138 5.53 -5.75 4.30
C VAL A 138 4.25 -5.24 3.65
N VAL A 139 3.61 -4.28 4.29
CA VAL A 139 2.34 -3.69 3.82
C VAL A 139 2.47 -2.19 3.67
N ALA A 140 2.19 -1.67 2.48
CA ALA A 140 2.09 -0.23 2.24
C ALA A 140 0.69 0.16 1.74
N HIS A 141 0.31 1.42 1.97
CA HIS A 141 -0.94 1.94 1.44
C HIS A 141 -0.71 2.60 0.07
N ASN A 142 -0.49 1.85 -0.94
CA ASN A 142 -0.09 2.08 -2.32
C ASN A 142 1.31 1.52 -2.63
N ALA A 143 1.52 0.24 -2.30
CA ALA A 143 2.80 -0.46 -2.43
C ALA A 143 3.47 -0.33 -3.82
N GLN A 144 2.70 -0.01 -4.87
CA GLN A 144 3.23 0.30 -6.20
C GLN A 144 4.12 1.55 -6.21
N PHE A 145 3.93 2.45 -5.23
CA PHE A 145 4.76 3.63 -5.03
C PHE A 145 5.94 3.32 -4.10
N ASP A 146 5.69 2.79 -2.92
CA ASP A 146 6.70 2.63 -1.86
C ASP A 146 7.74 1.57 -2.19
N ARG A 147 7.31 0.42 -2.74
CA ARG A 147 8.22 -0.70 -3.00
C ARG A 147 9.37 -0.36 -3.95
N PRO A 148 9.18 0.31 -5.10
CA PRO A 148 10.27 0.76 -5.96
C PRO A 148 11.30 1.64 -5.25
N PHE A 149 10.85 2.63 -4.48
CA PHE A 149 11.74 3.50 -3.71
C PHE A 149 12.50 2.71 -2.65
N PHE A 150 11.81 1.83 -1.93
CA PHE A 150 12.41 0.99 -0.90
C PHE A 150 13.47 0.04 -1.50
N GLU A 151 13.15 -0.67 -2.58
CA GLU A 151 14.09 -1.61 -3.23
C GLU A 151 15.27 -0.89 -3.90
N MET A 152 15.07 0.32 -4.42
CA MET A 152 16.17 1.15 -4.96
C MET A 152 17.16 1.51 -3.86
N ARG A 153 16.66 1.85 -2.66
CA ARG A 153 17.50 2.24 -1.51
C ARG A 153 18.06 1.03 -0.75
N PHE A 154 17.31 -0.07 -0.66
CA PHE A 154 17.64 -1.28 0.12
C PHE A 154 17.58 -2.54 -0.75
N ALA A 155 18.37 -2.58 -1.82
CA ALA A 155 18.33 -3.66 -2.83
C ALA A 155 18.51 -5.07 -2.25
N ALA A 156 19.26 -5.24 -1.15
CA ALA A 156 19.43 -6.52 -0.47
C ALA A 156 18.12 -7.08 0.13
N LEU A 157 17.12 -6.23 0.35
CA LEU A 157 15.82 -6.58 0.91
C LEU A 157 14.72 -6.80 -0.16
N GLY A 158 15.07 -6.82 -1.44
CA GLY A 158 14.15 -7.04 -2.55
C GLY A 158 13.49 -8.44 -2.60
N HIS A 159 13.86 -9.34 -1.69
CA HIS A 159 13.25 -10.68 -1.55
C HIS A 159 11.97 -10.69 -0.71
N LEU A 160 11.66 -9.63 0.02
CA LEU A 160 10.53 -9.55 0.94
C LEU A 160 9.18 -9.68 0.22
N SER A 161 8.21 -10.26 0.94
CA SER A 161 6.82 -10.32 0.51
C SER A 161 6.11 -9.01 0.78
N TRP A 162 5.37 -8.49 -0.21
CA TRP A 162 4.65 -7.24 -0.12
C TRP A 162 3.15 -7.40 -0.38
N ALA A 163 2.36 -6.63 0.35
CA ALA A 163 0.94 -6.46 0.11
C ALA A 163 0.59 -4.96 0.04
N CYS A 164 -0.54 -4.65 -0.60
CA CYS A 164 -1.01 -3.29 -0.75
C CYS A 164 -2.38 -3.13 -0.12
N SER A 165 -2.49 -2.34 0.94
CA SER A 165 -3.77 -2.10 1.60
C SER A 165 -4.73 -1.25 0.76
N ALA A 166 -4.24 -0.45 -0.21
CA ALA A 166 -5.09 0.33 -1.08
C ALA A 166 -5.71 -0.50 -2.23
N SER A 167 -4.98 -1.47 -2.81
CA SER A 167 -5.42 -2.25 -3.97
C SER A 167 -5.70 -3.72 -3.69
N GLY A 168 -5.16 -4.28 -2.61
CA GLY A 168 -5.35 -5.66 -2.20
C GLY A 168 -6.59 -5.91 -1.33
N ILE A 169 -7.34 -4.86 -1.00
CA ILE A 169 -8.59 -4.95 -0.23
C ILE A 169 -9.73 -4.44 -1.11
N ASP A 170 -10.81 -5.20 -1.19
CA ASP A 170 -12.03 -4.76 -1.89
C ASP A 170 -12.84 -3.78 -1.02
N TRP A 171 -12.35 -2.54 -0.94
CA TRP A 171 -12.99 -1.47 -0.18
C TRP A 171 -14.44 -1.22 -0.59
N LYS A 172 -14.77 -1.47 -1.87
CA LYS A 172 -16.12 -1.31 -2.36
C LYS A 172 -17.06 -2.38 -1.80
N ALA A 173 -16.63 -3.63 -1.72
CA ALA A 173 -17.39 -4.69 -1.06
C ALA A 173 -17.57 -4.42 0.44
N LEU A 174 -16.60 -3.74 1.09
CA LEU A 174 -16.68 -3.29 2.48
C LEU A 174 -17.52 -2.01 2.67
N GLY A 175 -18.13 -1.46 1.60
CA GLY A 175 -19.03 -0.31 1.65
C GLY A 175 -18.36 1.06 1.53
N PHE A 176 -17.10 1.12 1.07
CA PHE A 176 -16.36 2.38 0.87
C PHE A 176 -16.30 2.77 -0.61
N GLU A 177 -16.48 4.06 -0.90
CA GLU A 177 -16.43 4.61 -2.28
C GLU A 177 -15.02 4.96 -2.74
N SER A 178 -14.08 5.10 -1.80
CA SER A 178 -12.68 5.45 -2.06
C SER A 178 -11.76 4.58 -1.19
N ARG A 179 -10.55 4.36 -1.70
CA ARG A 179 -9.50 3.62 -1.00
C ARG A 179 -8.42 4.51 -0.36
N LYS A 180 -8.62 5.83 -0.33
CA LYS A 180 -7.68 6.75 0.34
C LYS A 180 -7.73 6.54 1.84
N LEU A 181 -6.57 6.40 2.49
CA LEU A 181 -6.45 6.10 3.91
C LEU A 181 -7.22 7.10 4.79
N GLU A 182 -7.03 8.39 4.51
CA GLU A 182 -7.74 9.47 5.19
C GLU A 182 -9.28 9.34 5.04
N TYR A 183 -9.76 9.05 3.83
CA TYR A 183 -11.19 8.86 3.58
C TYR A 183 -11.76 7.66 4.36
N LEU A 184 -11.03 6.54 4.39
CA LEU A 184 -11.46 5.33 5.09
C LEU A 184 -11.63 5.61 6.60
N LEU A 185 -10.64 6.24 7.22
CA LEU A 185 -10.69 6.62 8.63
C LEU A 185 -11.78 7.65 8.90
N LEU A 186 -11.93 8.66 8.05
CA LEU A 186 -12.98 9.67 8.17
C LEU A 186 -14.38 9.03 8.14
N ARG A 187 -14.61 8.03 7.29
CA ARG A 187 -15.88 7.28 7.23
C ARG A 187 -16.15 6.47 8.51
N LEU A 188 -15.10 6.10 9.23
CA LEU A 188 -15.17 5.39 10.52
C LEU A 188 -15.21 6.32 11.73
N GLY A 189 -15.24 7.65 11.52
CA GLY A 189 -15.32 8.64 12.59
C GLY A 189 -13.97 9.09 13.14
N TRP A 190 -12.87 8.80 12.42
CA TRP A 190 -11.52 9.11 12.85
C TRP A 190 -10.82 10.05 11.90
N PHE A 191 -9.83 10.81 12.41
CA PHE A 191 -8.93 11.62 11.60
C PHE A 191 -7.50 11.56 12.13
N TYR A 192 -6.57 11.90 11.27
CA TYR A 192 -5.15 12.07 11.59
C TYR A 192 -4.55 13.14 10.65
N GLU A 193 -3.36 13.59 10.94
CA GLU A 193 -2.61 14.47 10.05
C GLU A 193 -1.61 13.62 9.27
N GLY A 194 -1.93 13.36 8.01
CA GLY A 194 -1.15 12.53 7.09
C GLY A 194 0.13 13.19 6.60
N HIS A 195 0.79 12.51 5.66
CA HIS A 195 2.05 12.93 5.04
C HIS A 195 3.24 12.97 5.99
N ARG A 196 3.25 12.05 6.93
CA ARG A 196 4.38 11.69 7.77
C ARG A 196 4.42 10.18 7.87
N ALA A 197 5.47 9.57 7.33
CA ALA A 197 5.52 8.15 7.05
C ALA A 197 5.14 7.26 8.26
N ALA A 198 5.69 7.49 9.45
CA ALA A 198 5.30 6.73 10.63
C ALA A 198 3.84 6.98 11.06
N THR A 199 3.33 8.20 10.85
CA THR A 199 1.93 8.56 11.17
C THR A 199 0.96 7.83 10.24
N ASP A 200 1.27 7.76 8.94
CA ASP A 200 0.46 7.02 7.96
C ASP A 200 0.47 5.51 8.25
N CYS A 201 1.61 4.93 8.67
CA CYS A 201 1.68 3.56 9.17
C CYS A 201 0.81 3.32 10.41
N LEU A 202 0.82 4.24 11.39
CA LEU A 202 -0.05 4.15 12.57
C LEU A 202 -1.52 4.30 12.22
N ALA A 203 -1.85 5.15 11.26
CA ALA A 203 -3.20 5.30 10.73
C ALA A 203 -3.69 4.00 10.05
N MET A 204 -2.80 3.33 9.30
CA MET A 204 -3.07 2.02 8.69
C MET A 204 -3.26 0.94 9.76
N ALA A 205 -2.43 0.90 10.82
CA ALA A 205 -2.60 -0.02 11.94
C ALA A 205 -3.96 0.18 12.64
N TRP A 206 -4.37 1.43 12.86
CA TRP A 206 -5.66 1.76 13.44
C TRP A 206 -6.83 1.36 12.55
N LEU A 207 -6.73 1.58 11.25
CA LEU A 207 -7.72 1.13 10.27
C LEU A 207 -7.91 -0.40 10.33
N PHE A 208 -6.83 -1.16 10.37
CA PHE A 208 -6.89 -2.63 10.49
C PHE A 208 -7.44 -3.11 11.82
N HIS A 209 -7.22 -2.37 12.90
CA HIS A 209 -7.82 -2.66 14.20
C HIS A 209 -9.34 -2.45 14.18
N LEU A 210 -9.82 -1.38 13.53
CA LEU A 210 -11.24 -1.05 13.42
C LEU A 210 -12.01 -1.99 12.48
N LEU A 211 -11.32 -2.51 11.44
CA LEU A 211 -11.90 -3.34 10.38
C LEU A 211 -11.10 -4.64 10.21
N PRO A 212 -11.26 -5.63 11.09
CA PRO A 212 -10.54 -6.90 10.99
C PRO A 212 -10.74 -7.62 9.65
N GLU A 213 -11.94 -7.50 9.04
CA GLU A 213 -12.23 -8.06 7.73
C GLU A 213 -11.32 -7.50 6.61
N SER A 214 -10.76 -6.31 6.79
CA SER A 214 -9.77 -5.76 5.85
C SER A 214 -8.44 -6.51 5.94
N VAL A 215 -8.05 -6.99 7.10
CA VAL A 215 -6.87 -7.84 7.31
C VAL A 215 -7.05 -9.18 6.61
N ALA A 216 -8.23 -9.81 6.76
CA ALA A 216 -8.55 -11.06 6.08
C ALA A 216 -8.42 -10.94 4.55
N ASN A 217 -9.00 -9.87 3.98
CA ASN A 217 -8.88 -9.57 2.54
C ASN A 217 -7.42 -9.38 2.11
N LEU A 218 -6.65 -8.60 2.88
CA LEU A 218 -5.24 -8.32 2.61
C LEU A 218 -4.40 -9.60 2.59
N LEU A 219 -4.57 -10.48 3.58
CA LEU A 219 -3.85 -11.74 3.67
C LEU A 219 -4.21 -12.68 2.51
N SER A 220 -5.50 -12.80 2.19
CA SER A 220 -5.97 -13.58 1.05
C SER A 220 -5.37 -13.09 -0.27
N GLU A 221 -5.29 -11.76 -0.46
CA GLU A 221 -4.67 -11.17 -1.66
C GLU A 221 -3.15 -11.35 -1.67
N ALA A 222 -2.48 -11.29 -0.52
CA ALA A 222 -1.05 -11.55 -0.40
C ALA A 222 -0.69 -12.99 -0.81
N ASP A 223 -1.50 -13.95 -0.41
CA ASP A 223 -1.31 -15.37 -0.74
C ASP A 223 -1.67 -15.70 -2.20
N ARG A 224 -2.43 -14.84 -2.86
CA ARG A 224 -2.90 -15.06 -4.23
C ARG A 224 -1.74 -15.06 -5.22
N ARG A 225 -1.68 -16.08 -6.06
CA ARG A 225 -0.78 -16.16 -7.22
C ARG A 225 -1.52 -15.78 -8.48
N THR A 226 -0.94 -14.90 -9.27
CA THR A 226 -1.49 -14.43 -10.53
C THR A 226 -0.50 -14.57 -11.67
N VAL A 227 -1.00 -14.58 -12.91
CA VAL A 227 -0.19 -14.61 -14.12
C VAL A 227 -0.60 -13.44 -15.01
N LEU A 228 0.36 -12.55 -15.29
CA LEU A 228 0.19 -11.54 -16.32
C LEU A 228 0.45 -12.18 -17.69
N VAL A 229 -0.63 -12.41 -18.43
CA VAL A 229 -0.59 -12.96 -19.78
C VAL A 229 -0.41 -11.83 -20.77
N ARG A 230 0.67 -11.85 -21.56
CA ARG A 230 0.92 -10.91 -22.64
C ARG A 230 0.81 -11.64 -23.97
N ALA A 231 -0.29 -11.43 -24.69
CA ALA A 231 -0.56 -12.05 -25.98
C ALA A 231 0.06 -11.20 -27.12
N PHE A 232 1.19 -11.65 -27.62
CA PHE A 232 1.89 -11.05 -28.75
C PHE A 232 1.36 -11.60 -30.08
N GLY A 233 1.49 -10.81 -31.16
CA GLY A 233 1.19 -11.25 -32.52
C GLY A 233 -0.29 -11.53 -32.79
N ALA A 234 -1.20 -11.22 -31.88
CA ALA A 234 -2.64 -11.41 -32.08
C ALA A 234 -3.13 -10.60 -33.30
N PRO A 235 -3.79 -11.25 -34.30
CA PRO A 235 -4.32 -10.58 -35.47
C PRO A 235 -5.33 -9.49 -35.12
N PHE A 236 -5.45 -8.47 -35.96
CA PHE A 236 -6.33 -7.32 -35.70
C PHE A 236 -7.82 -7.71 -35.61
N ASP A 237 -8.23 -8.70 -36.35
CA ASP A 237 -9.62 -9.21 -36.41
C ASP A 237 -10.10 -9.90 -35.14
N VAL A 238 -9.16 -10.37 -34.26
CA VAL A 238 -9.51 -10.96 -32.96
C VAL A 238 -9.57 -9.95 -31.80
N LYS A 239 -9.32 -8.67 -32.08
CA LYS A 239 -9.23 -7.62 -31.04
C LYS A 239 -10.48 -7.51 -30.14
N ASP A 240 -11.67 -7.70 -30.72
CA ASP A 240 -12.93 -7.52 -29.99
C ASP A 240 -13.18 -8.72 -29.06
N TYR A 241 -12.80 -9.92 -29.46
CA TYR A 241 -12.81 -11.11 -28.60
C TYR A 241 -11.83 -10.97 -27.42
N LEU A 242 -10.63 -10.44 -27.67
CA LEU A 242 -9.66 -10.18 -26.59
C LEU A 242 -10.19 -9.14 -25.60
N LYS A 243 -10.80 -8.04 -26.08
CA LYS A 243 -11.42 -7.03 -25.20
C LYS A 243 -12.57 -7.62 -24.38
N GLU A 244 -13.45 -8.40 -25.00
CA GLU A 244 -14.57 -9.06 -24.31
C GLU A 244 -14.08 -10.04 -23.24
N ARG A 245 -12.95 -10.74 -23.50
CA ARG A 245 -12.25 -11.61 -22.53
C ARG A 245 -11.59 -10.83 -21.39
N GLY A 246 -11.48 -9.48 -21.50
CA GLY A 246 -10.87 -8.61 -20.49
C GLY A 246 -9.41 -8.22 -20.74
N TYR A 247 -8.89 -8.52 -21.93
CA TYR A 247 -7.57 -8.03 -22.33
C TYR A 247 -7.57 -6.51 -22.58
N ARG A 248 -6.46 -5.88 -22.25
CA ARG A 248 -6.15 -4.47 -22.50
C ARG A 248 -5.02 -4.36 -23.50
N TRP A 249 -5.06 -3.33 -24.34
CA TRP A 249 -4.02 -3.07 -25.32
C TRP A 249 -2.87 -2.26 -24.72
N HIS A 250 -1.64 -2.71 -24.98
CA HIS A 250 -0.42 -1.96 -24.74
C HIS A 250 0.20 -1.55 -26.07
N ASP A 251 0.40 -0.24 -26.29
CA ASP A 251 0.81 0.34 -27.59
C ASP A 251 2.32 0.32 -27.85
N GLY A 252 3.13 -0.22 -26.92
CA GLY A 252 4.57 -0.32 -27.05
C GLY A 252 5.33 0.93 -26.61
N VAL A 253 4.76 1.77 -25.75
CA VAL A 253 5.46 2.94 -25.18
C VAL A 253 6.74 2.49 -24.46
N LYS A 254 7.80 3.32 -24.50
CA LYS A 254 9.13 3.05 -23.92
C LYS A 254 9.88 1.85 -24.54
N GLY A 255 9.62 1.51 -25.80
CA GLY A 255 10.34 0.45 -26.52
C GLY A 255 9.84 -0.97 -26.27
N ALA A 256 8.81 -1.16 -25.48
CA ALA A 256 8.15 -2.45 -25.34
C ALA A 256 7.41 -2.85 -26.63
N ASN A 257 7.34 -4.16 -26.92
CA ASN A 257 6.54 -4.64 -28.05
C ASN A 257 5.04 -4.44 -27.79
N LYS A 258 4.29 -4.10 -28.84
CA LYS A 258 2.83 -4.00 -28.78
C LYS A 258 2.21 -5.36 -28.48
N HIS A 259 1.29 -5.41 -27.50
CA HIS A 259 0.62 -6.66 -27.11
C HIS A 259 -0.71 -6.39 -26.40
N TRP A 260 -1.52 -7.42 -26.34
CA TRP A 260 -2.67 -7.49 -25.45
C TRP A 260 -2.24 -8.09 -24.11
N TRP A 261 -2.76 -7.61 -23.01
CA TRP A 261 -2.43 -8.15 -21.68
C TRP A 261 -3.65 -8.28 -20.79
N ARG A 262 -3.62 -9.29 -19.94
CA ARG A 262 -4.61 -9.57 -18.90
C ARG A 262 -3.92 -10.24 -17.72
N GLU A 263 -4.30 -9.88 -16.50
CA GLU A 263 -3.89 -10.60 -15.30
C GLU A 263 -5.01 -11.55 -14.90
N ILE A 264 -4.64 -12.80 -14.64
CA ILE A 264 -5.54 -13.90 -14.27
C ILE A 264 -5.02 -14.58 -13.01
N SER A 265 -5.86 -15.38 -12.34
CA SER A 265 -5.39 -16.31 -11.32
C SER A 265 -4.53 -17.43 -11.94
N GLU A 266 -3.53 -17.95 -11.21
CA GLU A 266 -2.62 -18.98 -11.72
C GLU A 266 -3.38 -20.26 -12.14
N ASP A 267 -4.44 -20.61 -11.42
CA ASP A 267 -5.28 -21.78 -11.71
C ASP A 267 -6.13 -21.62 -12.99
N GLU A 268 -6.38 -20.39 -13.45
CA GLU A 268 -7.07 -20.12 -14.73
C GLU A 268 -6.15 -20.28 -15.96
N LEU A 269 -4.82 -20.38 -15.77
CA LEU A 269 -3.84 -20.36 -16.86
C LEU A 269 -4.07 -21.45 -17.93
N PRO A 270 -4.36 -22.72 -17.59
CA PRO A 270 -4.59 -23.76 -18.62
C PRO A 270 -5.78 -23.44 -19.53
N GLN A 271 -6.84 -22.86 -18.94
CA GLN A 271 -8.02 -22.46 -19.71
C GLN A 271 -7.72 -21.24 -20.61
N GLU A 272 -6.89 -20.31 -20.12
CA GLU A 272 -6.50 -19.14 -20.89
C GLU A 272 -5.58 -19.48 -22.06
N GLN A 273 -4.66 -20.44 -21.86
CA GLN A 273 -3.82 -20.96 -22.95
C GLN A 273 -4.66 -21.61 -24.05
N THR A 274 -5.64 -22.45 -23.68
CA THR A 274 -6.58 -23.04 -24.63
C THR A 274 -7.37 -21.96 -25.40
N TYR A 275 -7.86 -20.94 -24.69
CA TYR A 275 -8.58 -19.81 -25.31
C TYR A 275 -7.73 -19.08 -26.35
N LEU A 276 -6.46 -18.80 -26.07
CA LEU A 276 -5.57 -18.13 -27.02
C LEU A 276 -5.26 -19.00 -28.23
N ASP A 277 -5.12 -20.32 -28.09
CA ASP A 277 -4.89 -21.26 -29.20
C ASP A 277 -6.12 -21.42 -30.10
N ASP A 278 -7.32 -21.38 -29.51
CA ASP A 278 -8.58 -21.39 -30.26
C ASP A 278 -8.81 -20.06 -31.00
N LEU A 279 -8.30 -18.96 -30.46
CA LEU A 279 -8.53 -17.62 -31.00
C LEU A 279 -7.62 -17.30 -32.21
N TYR A 280 -6.35 -17.70 -32.16
CA TYR A 280 -5.40 -17.52 -33.26
C TYR A 280 -4.27 -18.55 -33.21
N HIS A 281 -3.67 -18.81 -34.35
CA HIS A 281 -2.68 -19.87 -34.52
C HIS A 281 -1.52 -19.76 -33.52
N ARG A 282 -1.35 -20.81 -32.68
CA ARG A 282 -0.30 -20.90 -31.65
C ARG A 282 -0.33 -19.72 -30.67
N GLY A 283 -1.52 -19.25 -30.30
CA GLY A 283 -1.69 -18.07 -29.46
C GLY A 283 -1.01 -18.21 -28.11
N SER A 284 -1.09 -19.37 -27.47
CA SER A 284 -0.45 -19.67 -26.20
C SER A 284 1.09 -19.71 -26.29
N GLU A 285 1.65 -20.19 -27.42
CA GLU A 285 3.11 -20.24 -27.62
C GLU A 285 3.70 -18.85 -27.90
N HIS A 286 2.93 -17.93 -28.50
CA HIS A 286 3.34 -16.57 -28.74
C HIS A 286 3.11 -15.66 -27.52
N ALA A 287 2.36 -16.13 -26.53
CA ALA A 287 2.12 -15.37 -25.31
C ALA A 287 3.32 -15.48 -24.35
N HIS A 288 3.51 -14.44 -23.55
CA HIS A 288 4.47 -14.42 -22.45
C HIS A 288 3.73 -14.41 -21.12
N TYR A 289 4.24 -15.14 -20.14
CA TYR A 289 3.59 -15.40 -18.86
C TYR A 289 4.48 -14.94 -17.72
N ASP A 290 4.11 -13.83 -17.06
CA ASP A 290 4.82 -13.35 -15.87
C ASP A 290 4.04 -13.76 -14.62
N TYR A 291 4.60 -14.66 -13.86
CA TYR A 291 4.01 -15.11 -12.60
C TYR A 291 4.21 -14.04 -11.53
N LYS A 292 3.13 -13.70 -10.83
CA LYS A 292 3.09 -12.69 -9.78
C LYS A 292 2.65 -13.30 -8.45
N ASP A 293 3.45 -13.05 -7.43
CA ASP A 293 3.17 -13.36 -6.03
C ASP A 293 3.55 -12.18 -5.12
N ALA A 294 3.43 -12.32 -3.81
CA ALA A 294 3.80 -11.25 -2.88
C ALA A 294 5.27 -10.84 -2.98
N ARG A 295 6.18 -11.72 -3.44
CA ARG A 295 7.62 -11.42 -3.54
C ARG A 295 7.99 -10.60 -4.76
N ASN A 296 7.16 -10.58 -5.80
CA ASN A 296 7.48 -9.88 -7.04
C ASN A 296 6.41 -8.88 -7.51
N ARG A 297 5.22 -8.87 -6.89
CA ARG A 297 4.17 -7.88 -7.15
C ARG A 297 4.64 -6.49 -6.68
N PHE A 298 4.24 -5.44 -7.37
CA PHE A 298 4.61 -4.04 -7.09
C PHE A 298 6.08 -3.66 -7.30
N LYS A 299 6.94 -4.54 -7.84
CA LYS A 299 8.30 -4.16 -8.24
C LYS A 299 8.27 -3.16 -9.39
N ALA A 300 9.34 -2.34 -9.52
CA ALA A 300 9.56 -1.55 -10.73
C ALA A 300 9.56 -2.47 -11.96
N LEU A 301 8.96 -2.00 -13.06
CA LEU A 301 8.86 -2.73 -14.32
C LEU A 301 10.14 -2.60 -15.13
#